data_0b67da0108adee9fa2bf3bcfb8d109fb
#
_entry.id   0b67da0108adee9fa2bf3bcfb8d109fb
#
_cell.length_a   1.000
_cell.length_b   1.000
_cell.length_c   1.000
_cell.angle_alpha   90.00
_cell.angle_beta   90.00
_cell.angle_gamma   90.00
#
_symmetry.space_group_name_H-M   'P 1'
#
loop_
_entity.id
_entity.type
_entity.pdbx_description
1 polymer ?
#
loop_
_entity_poly.entity_id
_entity_poly.type
_entity_poly.pdbx_seq_one_letter_code
_entity_poly.pdbx_strand_id
1 'polypeptide(L)'
;RAEKEEDLAFHKLPWAHDGMNECATVQEAVEAVRPTALIGVRRHKHSLTSGALAGDSNVGVDSPNPAGGVEALAESHPPRLFTKAVLQKMGECASAPLIFALSRPEGIAECTAEEAYDATGGRCVFAGGCPVPPFVHGGRGVEVRQSTSAYVFPGFAYGLTLADAHRVRTPMWLEAAEAVADSVTEEDLAKGAVYPRMSRIREVSARVAARVAMKCHEMGVASIPGKPPSSAKMLADARRKMYNPAYRCYM
;
A
#
# COMPACT_ATOMS: atom_id res chain seq x y z
N ARG A 1 17.61 -19.17 0.08
CA ARG A 1 18.96 -19.51 0.57
C ARG A 1 19.98 -18.66 -0.15
N ALA A 2 20.98 -18.13 0.56
CA ALA A 2 22.12 -17.41 -0.04
C ALA A 2 22.91 -18.30 -1.03
N GLU A 3 22.82 -19.62 -0.89
CA GLU A 3 23.44 -20.59 -1.81
C GLU A 3 22.91 -20.55 -3.26
N LYS A 4 21.80 -19.87 -3.51
CA LYS A 4 21.23 -19.64 -4.85
C LYS A 4 21.22 -18.15 -5.22
N GLU A 5 22.26 -17.41 -4.87
CA GLU A 5 22.39 -15.98 -5.21
C GLU A 5 22.20 -15.71 -6.71
N GLU A 6 22.67 -16.64 -7.57
CA GLU A 6 22.57 -16.52 -9.02
C GLU A 6 21.12 -16.57 -9.54
N ASP A 7 20.19 -17.20 -8.79
CA ASP A 7 18.78 -17.34 -9.17
C ASP A 7 17.87 -16.27 -8.56
N LEU A 8 18.37 -15.48 -7.61
CA LEU A 8 17.58 -14.45 -6.94
C LEU A 8 17.68 -13.10 -7.66
N ALA A 9 16.54 -12.49 -7.92
CA ALA A 9 16.51 -11.12 -8.42
C ALA A 9 17.23 -10.18 -7.44
N PHE A 10 18.06 -9.27 -7.94
CA PHE A 10 18.93 -8.36 -7.18
C PHE A 10 18.24 -7.70 -5.97
N HIS A 11 16.97 -7.27 -6.14
CA HIS A 11 16.20 -6.64 -5.06
C HIS A 11 15.79 -7.59 -3.94
N LYS A 12 15.92 -8.91 -4.10
CA LYS A 12 15.60 -9.94 -3.09
C LYS A 12 16.82 -10.34 -2.26
N LEU A 13 18.02 -10.14 -2.79
CA LEU A 13 19.28 -10.53 -2.12
C LEU A 13 19.40 -10.00 -0.69
N PRO A 14 19.11 -8.71 -0.39
CA PRO A 14 19.24 -8.19 0.97
C PRO A 14 18.27 -8.84 1.98
N TRP A 15 17.26 -9.57 1.50
CA TRP A 15 16.22 -10.21 2.31
C TRP A 15 16.35 -11.73 2.36
N ALA A 16 17.37 -12.28 1.70
CA ALA A 16 17.68 -13.70 1.78
C ALA A 16 18.29 -14.03 3.14
N HIS A 17 17.83 -15.10 3.76
CA HIS A 17 18.34 -15.57 5.06
C HIS A 17 19.02 -16.91 4.91
N ASP A 18 20.18 -17.05 5.54
CA ASP A 18 20.86 -18.33 5.70
C ASP A 18 20.29 -19.12 6.87
N GLY A 19 20.39 -20.45 6.77
CA GLY A 19 20.04 -21.35 7.88
C GLY A 19 18.56 -21.67 8.03
N MET A 20 17.66 -21.13 7.18
CA MET A 20 16.26 -21.55 7.12
C MET A 20 16.07 -22.70 6.15
N ASN A 21 15.19 -23.64 6.49
CA ASN A 21 14.76 -24.69 5.56
C ASN A 21 14.03 -24.05 4.35
N GLU A 22 14.18 -24.69 3.20
CA GLU A 22 13.43 -24.30 2.02
C GLU A 22 11.93 -24.58 2.24
N CYS A 23 11.10 -23.57 2.07
CA CYS A 23 9.64 -23.69 2.18
C CYS A 23 9.04 -23.73 0.79
N ALA A 24 8.29 -24.76 0.47
CA ALA A 24 7.62 -24.89 -0.82
C ALA A 24 6.30 -24.13 -0.87
N THR A 25 5.68 -23.89 0.28
CA THR A 25 4.36 -23.26 0.40
C THR A 25 4.40 -22.06 1.36
N VAL A 26 3.44 -21.14 1.20
CA VAL A 26 3.24 -20.03 2.14
C VAL A 26 2.93 -20.52 3.55
N GLN A 27 2.20 -21.64 3.65
CA GLN A 27 1.88 -22.24 4.95
C GLN A 27 3.15 -22.68 5.70
N GLU A 28 4.02 -23.44 5.04
CA GLU A 28 5.32 -23.86 5.61
C GLU A 28 6.17 -22.66 6.03
N ALA A 29 6.19 -21.60 5.20
CA ALA A 29 6.91 -20.38 5.53
C ALA A 29 6.34 -19.68 6.77
N VAL A 30 5.02 -19.57 6.89
CA VAL A 30 4.37 -18.99 8.09
C VAL A 30 4.63 -19.84 9.34
N GLU A 31 4.60 -21.17 9.21
CA GLU A 31 4.91 -22.07 10.31
C GLU A 31 6.36 -21.95 10.80
N ALA A 32 7.30 -21.85 9.86
CA ALA A 32 8.74 -21.75 10.15
C ALA A 32 9.11 -20.37 10.72
N VAL A 33 8.60 -19.28 10.13
CA VAL A 33 8.98 -17.90 10.49
C VAL A 33 8.15 -17.36 11.67
N ARG A 34 6.90 -17.84 11.84
CA ARG A 34 5.91 -17.33 12.82
C ARG A 34 5.76 -15.80 12.76
N PRO A 35 5.43 -15.25 11.60
CA PRO A 35 5.41 -13.80 11.40
C PRO A 35 4.22 -13.15 12.14
N THR A 36 4.36 -11.89 12.52
CA THR A 36 3.27 -11.06 13.04
C THR A 36 2.52 -10.31 11.94
N ALA A 37 3.14 -10.20 10.76
CA ALA A 37 2.59 -9.52 9.59
C ALA A 37 2.75 -10.37 8.34
N LEU A 38 1.68 -10.48 7.55
CA LEU A 38 1.65 -11.17 6.27
C LEU A 38 1.16 -10.21 5.19
N ILE A 39 2.01 -9.92 4.21
CA ILE A 39 1.72 -9.00 3.12
C ILE A 39 1.82 -9.74 1.80
N GLY A 40 0.74 -9.78 1.02
CA GLY A 40 0.68 -10.41 -0.28
C GLY A 40 0.56 -9.39 -1.41
N VAL A 41 1.39 -9.58 -2.43
CA VAL A 41 1.30 -8.88 -3.72
C VAL A 41 1.59 -9.87 -4.81
N ARG A 42 0.57 -10.19 -5.60
CA ARG A 42 0.67 -11.18 -6.67
C ARG A 42 0.65 -10.53 -8.03
N ARG A 43 1.56 -10.97 -8.91
CA ARG A 43 1.53 -10.58 -10.32
C ARG A 43 0.61 -11.52 -11.10
N HIS A 44 -0.32 -10.95 -11.85
CA HIS A 44 -1.15 -11.73 -12.77
C HIS A 44 -0.33 -12.14 -14.01
N LYS A 45 -0.23 -13.45 -14.31
CA LYS A 45 0.56 -13.94 -15.45
C LYS A 45 -0.01 -13.54 -16.82
N HIS A 46 -1.32 -13.27 -16.91
CA HIS A 46 -1.97 -12.95 -18.19
C HIS A 46 -1.69 -11.54 -18.74
N SER A 47 -1.10 -10.65 -17.98
CA SER A 47 -0.76 -9.30 -18.43
C SER A 47 0.43 -9.25 -19.41
N LEU A 48 1.09 -10.39 -19.72
CA LEU A 48 2.31 -10.43 -20.53
C LEU A 48 2.24 -11.32 -21.77
N THR A 49 1.10 -11.96 -22.08
CA THR A 49 1.03 -12.92 -23.20
C THR A 49 0.55 -12.30 -24.50
N SER A 50 0.28 -11.03 -24.59
CA SER A 50 0.02 -10.34 -25.85
C SER A 50 1.04 -9.22 -26.07
N GLY A 51 2.14 -9.53 -26.74
CA GLY A 51 2.87 -8.59 -27.60
C GLY A 51 3.90 -7.67 -26.99
N ALA A 52 4.20 -7.70 -25.70
CA ALA A 52 5.10 -6.69 -25.08
C ALA A 52 6.59 -7.13 -25.02
N LEU A 53 7.01 -8.12 -25.80
CA LEU A 53 8.44 -8.50 -25.93
C LEU A 53 9.05 -8.13 -27.29
N ALA A 54 8.34 -7.42 -28.16
CA ALA A 54 8.91 -6.76 -29.32
C ALA A 54 9.03 -5.28 -28.96
N GLY A 55 10.26 -4.82 -28.78
CA GLY A 55 10.61 -3.46 -28.35
C GLY A 55 9.93 -2.36 -29.15
N ASP A 56 8.82 -1.87 -28.66
CA ASP A 56 8.22 -0.64 -29.17
C ASP A 56 7.80 0.23 -27.98
N SER A 57 8.53 1.33 -27.80
CA SER A 57 8.43 2.28 -26.72
C SER A 57 7.30 3.32 -26.93
N ASN A 58 6.26 2.99 -27.71
CA ASN A 58 5.15 3.89 -28.01
C ASN A 58 3.80 3.17 -27.93
N VAL A 59 3.33 2.83 -26.73
CA VAL A 59 1.91 2.50 -26.54
C VAL A 59 1.23 3.69 -25.90
N GLY A 60 0.54 4.44 -26.72
CA GLY A 60 -0.37 5.51 -26.32
C GLY A 60 -1.47 5.00 -25.39
N VAL A 61 -1.88 5.85 -24.46
CA VAL A 61 -2.84 5.58 -23.36
C VAL A 61 -4.30 5.45 -23.83
N ASP A 62 -4.54 5.46 -25.14
CA ASP A 62 -5.87 5.48 -25.76
C ASP A 62 -6.14 4.18 -26.54
N SER A 63 -6.38 3.09 -25.83
CA SER A 63 -7.02 1.92 -26.42
C SER A 63 -8.34 1.63 -25.69
N PRO A 64 -9.51 1.76 -26.32
CA PRO A 64 -10.77 1.42 -25.67
C PRO A 64 -10.76 -0.08 -25.36
N ASN A 65 -11.02 -0.42 -24.10
CA ASN A 65 -11.14 -1.76 -23.60
C ASN A 65 -12.20 -2.53 -24.45
N PRO A 66 -11.82 -3.57 -25.20
CA PRO A 66 -12.82 -4.33 -25.96
C PRO A 66 -13.74 -5.05 -24.95
N ALA A 67 -15.03 -4.82 -25.09
CA ALA A 67 -16.12 -5.30 -24.23
C ALA A 67 -16.28 -6.83 -24.14
N GLY A 68 -15.25 -7.61 -24.37
CA GLY A 68 -15.26 -9.07 -24.32
C GLY A 68 -14.34 -9.70 -23.27
N GLY A 69 -13.57 -8.90 -22.51
CA GLY A 69 -12.50 -9.42 -21.66
C GLY A 69 -12.89 -9.75 -20.21
N VAL A 70 -14.05 -9.33 -19.73
CA VAL A 70 -14.38 -9.44 -18.29
C VAL A 70 -15.04 -10.78 -17.95
N GLU A 71 -15.80 -11.36 -18.86
CA GLU A 71 -16.46 -12.66 -18.63
C GLU A 71 -15.50 -13.86 -18.74
N ALA A 72 -14.49 -13.79 -19.62
CA ALA A 72 -13.50 -14.87 -19.76
C ALA A 72 -12.53 -14.96 -18.55
N LEU A 73 -12.44 -13.93 -17.73
CA LEU A 73 -11.62 -13.92 -16.50
C LEU A 73 -12.35 -14.52 -15.28
N ALA A 74 -13.66 -14.70 -15.37
CA ALA A 74 -14.47 -15.23 -14.26
C ALA A 74 -14.28 -16.74 -14.04
N GLU A 75 -13.82 -17.49 -15.05
CA GLU A 75 -13.78 -18.95 -14.98
C GLU A 75 -12.44 -19.56 -14.53
N SER A 76 -11.38 -18.78 -14.32
CA SER A 76 -10.08 -19.30 -13.88
C SER A 76 -9.37 -18.42 -12.85
N HIS A 77 -10.03 -18.10 -11.76
CA HIS A 77 -9.34 -17.46 -10.66
C HIS A 77 -8.35 -18.46 -10.04
N PRO A 78 -7.06 -18.16 -10.01
CA PRO A 78 -6.10 -19.03 -9.36
C PRO A 78 -6.43 -19.13 -7.86
N PRO A 79 -6.15 -20.27 -7.23
CA PRO A 79 -6.45 -20.46 -5.82
C PRO A 79 -5.85 -19.32 -4.98
N ARG A 80 -6.58 -18.90 -3.96
CA ARG A 80 -6.15 -17.85 -3.05
C ARG A 80 -4.87 -18.25 -2.33
N LEU A 81 -3.92 -17.32 -2.26
CA LEU A 81 -2.60 -17.59 -1.70
C LEU A 81 -2.65 -17.70 -0.17
N PHE A 82 -3.50 -16.88 0.47
CA PHE A 82 -3.74 -16.96 1.92
C PHE A 82 -4.94 -17.87 2.17
N THR A 83 -4.67 -19.18 2.17
CA THR A 83 -5.68 -20.18 2.46
C THR A 83 -6.17 -20.06 3.90
N LYS A 84 -7.32 -20.66 4.21
CA LYS A 84 -7.85 -20.69 5.59
C LYS A 84 -6.81 -21.23 6.59
N ALA A 85 -6.03 -22.24 6.23
CA ALA A 85 -4.98 -22.80 7.07
C ALA A 85 -3.86 -21.77 7.35
N VAL A 86 -3.43 -21.02 6.33
CA VAL A 86 -2.45 -19.92 6.48
C VAL A 86 -2.97 -18.84 7.42
N LEU A 87 -4.22 -18.41 7.23
CA LEU A 87 -4.85 -17.38 8.05
C LEU A 87 -5.04 -17.81 9.51
N GLN A 88 -5.47 -19.05 9.75
CA GLN A 88 -5.56 -19.63 11.09
C GLN A 88 -4.19 -19.67 11.77
N LYS A 89 -3.15 -20.08 11.02
CA LYS A 89 -1.78 -20.09 11.53
C LYS A 89 -1.28 -18.70 11.90
N MET A 90 -1.61 -17.68 11.11
CA MET A 90 -1.34 -16.29 11.46
C MET A 90 -2.00 -15.88 12.79
N GLY A 91 -3.25 -16.32 13.02
CA GLY A 91 -3.97 -16.11 14.28
C GLY A 91 -3.35 -16.82 15.51
N GLU A 92 -2.57 -17.90 15.28
CA GLU A 92 -1.78 -18.57 16.32
C GLU A 92 -0.43 -17.89 16.56
N CYS A 93 0.15 -17.25 15.53
CA CYS A 93 1.44 -16.60 15.63
C CYS A 93 1.38 -15.24 16.39
N ALA A 94 0.27 -14.53 16.28
CA ALA A 94 0.12 -13.21 16.88
C ALA A 94 -1.29 -13.00 17.46
N SER A 95 -1.39 -12.22 18.53
CA SER A 95 -2.68 -11.82 19.14
C SER A 95 -3.52 -10.95 18.22
N ALA A 96 -2.89 -10.10 17.42
CA ALA A 96 -3.51 -9.26 16.41
C ALA A 96 -2.64 -9.30 15.12
N PRO A 97 -2.76 -10.38 14.30
CA PRO A 97 -1.93 -10.52 13.11
C PRO A 97 -2.30 -9.46 12.07
N LEU A 98 -1.28 -8.86 11.45
CA LEU A 98 -1.47 -7.95 10.33
C LEU A 98 -1.55 -8.76 9.03
N ILE A 99 -2.64 -8.60 8.28
CA ILE A 99 -2.90 -9.31 7.02
C ILE A 99 -3.24 -8.30 5.93
N PHE A 100 -2.33 -8.12 4.97
CA PHE A 100 -2.49 -7.22 3.85
C PHE A 100 -2.55 -8.00 2.55
N ALA A 101 -3.76 -8.07 1.94
CA ALA A 101 -4.04 -8.72 0.66
C ALA A 101 -4.09 -7.65 -0.43
N LEU A 102 -2.94 -7.30 -1.02
CA LEU A 102 -2.79 -6.09 -1.84
C LEU A 102 -2.98 -6.33 -3.34
N SER A 103 -3.15 -7.58 -3.79
CA SER A 103 -3.33 -7.90 -5.21
C SER A 103 -4.66 -7.35 -5.76
N ARG A 104 -4.63 -6.98 -7.05
CA ARG A 104 -5.79 -6.46 -7.82
C ARG A 104 -5.90 -7.19 -9.15
N PRO A 105 -7.11 -7.39 -9.68
CA PRO A 105 -8.43 -7.13 -9.10
C PRO A 105 -8.79 -8.10 -7.96
N GLU A 106 -9.98 -7.95 -7.35
CA GLU A 106 -10.43 -8.73 -6.19
C GLU A 106 -10.37 -10.26 -6.41
N GLY A 107 -10.69 -10.72 -7.62
CA GLY A 107 -10.64 -12.14 -7.99
C GLY A 107 -9.26 -12.79 -7.85
N ILE A 108 -8.16 -12.02 -7.84
CA ILE A 108 -6.79 -12.51 -7.61
C ILE A 108 -6.22 -12.10 -6.26
N ALA A 109 -7.00 -11.43 -5.41
CA ALA A 109 -6.59 -11.09 -4.05
C ALA A 109 -6.21 -12.35 -3.27
N GLU A 110 -5.25 -12.23 -2.39
CA GLU A 110 -4.71 -13.35 -1.62
C GLU A 110 -5.75 -13.98 -0.70
N CYS A 111 -6.65 -13.17 -0.14
CA CYS A 111 -7.85 -13.56 0.61
C CYS A 111 -8.84 -12.39 0.64
N THR A 112 -10.08 -12.63 1.13
CA THR A 112 -11.02 -11.56 1.47
C THR A 112 -10.84 -11.10 2.91
N ALA A 113 -11.42 -9.94 3.24
CA ALA A 113 -11.48 -9.46 4.61
C ALA A 113 -12.28 -10.41 5.50
N GLU A 114 -13.41 -10.91 5.03
CA GLU A 114 -14.27 -11.84 5.76
C GLU A 114 -13.52 -13.14 6.10
N GLU A 115 -12.83 -13.74 5.11
CA GLU A 115 -12.00 -14.94 5.33
C GLU A 115 -10.92 -14.71 6.39
N ALA A 116 -10.26 -13.53 6.37
CA ALA A 116 -9.23 -13.19 7.33
C ALA A 116 -9.81 -13.00 8.74
N TYR A 117 -10.93 -12.30 8.87
CA TYR A 117 -11.60 -12.10 10.15
C TYR A 117 -12.13 -13.42 10.72
N ASP A 118 -12.78 -14.26 9.91
CA ASP A 118 -13.29 -15.57 10.33
C ASP A 118 -12.17 -16.48 10.82
N ALA A 119 -11.07 -16.58 10.07
CA ALA A 119 -9.96 -17.46 10.39
C ALA A 119 -9.18 -17.03 11.65
N THR A 120 -9.18 -15.72 11.96
CA THR A 120 -8.46 -15.17 13.11
C THR A 120 -9.36 -14.85 14.30
N GLY A 121 -10.66 -15.19 14.22
CA GLY A 121 -11.65 -14.85 15.27
C GLY A 121 -11.82 -13.35 15.46
N GLY A 122 -11.78 -12.58 14.39
CA GLY A 122 -11.96 -11.13 14.41
C GLY A 122 -10.78 -10.31 14.93
N ARG A 123 -9.63 -10.94 15.16
CA ARG A 123 -8.46 -10.27 15.79
C ARG A 123 -7.46 -9.67 14.79
N CYS A 124 -7.58 -9.98 13.50
CA CYS A 124 -6.63 -9.47 12.52
C CYS A 124 -6.79 -7.97 12.27
N VAL A 125 -5.67 -7.34 11.91
CA VAL A 125 -5.62 -6.01 11.31
C VAL A 125 -5.53 -6.22 9.81
N PHE A 126 -6.58 -5.85 9.07
CA PHE A 126 -6.68 -6.14 7.64
C PHE A 126 -6.66 -4.90 6.76
N ALA A 127 -5.98 -5.00 5.62
CA ALA A 127 -6.11 -4.06 4.52
C ALA A 127 -6.10 -4.79 3.18
N GLY A 128 -6.97 -4.37 2.26
CA GLY A 128 -7.07 -4.93 0.91
C GLY A 128 -6.55 -3.98 -0.17
N GLY A 129 -6.08 -4.53 -1.29
CA GLY A 129 -5.74 -3.77 -2.48
C GLY A 129 -6.98 -3.22 -3.20
N CYS A 130 -8.14 -3.83 -3.01
CA CYS A 130 -9.43 -3.43 -3.56
C CYS A 130 -10.34 -2.82 -2.49
N PRO A 131 -11.32 -1.99 -2.86
CA PRO A 131 -12.36 -1.54 -1.94
C PRO A 131 -13.13 -2.74 -1.37
N VAL A 132 -13.37 -2.74 -0.06
CA VAL A 132 -14.16 -3.76 0.63
C VAL A 132 -15.41 -3.10 1.19
N PRO A 133 -16.63 -3.58 0.89
CA PRO A 133 -17.83 -3.11 1.54
C PRO A 133 -17.77 -3.32 3.06
N PRO A 134 -18.36 -2.43 3.87
CA PRO A 134 -18.51 -2.67 5.30
C PRO A 134 -19.29 -3.96 5.55
N PHE A 135 -18.85 -4.77 6.52
CA PHE A 135 -19.50 -6.03 6.89
C PHE A 135 -19.63 -6.17 8.41
N VAL A 136 -20.36 -7.19 8.85
CA VAL A 136 -20.54 -7.47 10.28
C VAL A 136 -19.82 -8.77 10.64
N HIS A 137 -18.93 -8.73 11.65
CA HIS A 137 -18.27 -9.89 12.20
C HIS A 137 -18.46 -9.93 13.72
N GLY A 138 -18.97 -11.06 14.24
CA GLY A 138 -19.22 -11.22 15.69
C GLY A 138 -20.15 -10.17 16.28
N GLY A 139 -21.12 -9.66 15.52
CA GLY A 139 -22.05 -8.60 15.92
C GLY A 139 -21.48 -7.19 15.89
N ARG A 140 -20.21 -7.01 15.45
CA ARG A 140 -19.52 -5.73 15.33
C ARG A 140 -19.41 -5.32 13.87
N GLY A 141 -19.73 -4.07 13.55
CA GLY A 141 -19.49 -3.49 12.22
C GLY A 141 -17.99 -3.30 11.99
N VAL A 142 -17.50 -3.82 10.86
CA VAL A 142 -16.11 -3.70 10.41
C VAL A 142 -16.05 -2.85 9.15
N GLU A 143 -15.17 -1.85 9.16
CA GLU A 143 -14.93 -0.94 8.05
C GLU A 143 -13.47 -1.07 7.58
N VAL A 144 -13.22 -1.94 6.61
CA VAL A 144 -11.89 -2.09 5.99
C VAL A 144 -11.71 -1.03 4.93
N ARG A 145 -10.54 -0.41 4.89
CA ARG A 145 -10.20 0.57 3.85
C ARG A 145 -9.13 0.06 2.92
N GLN A 146 -9.25 0.51 1.67
CA GLN A 146 -8.33 0.14 0.62
C GLN A 146 -6.92 0.67 0.91
N SER A 147 -5.91 -0.20 0.82
CA SER A 147 -4.51 0.19 0.74
C SER A 147 -4.20 0.65 -0.68
N THR A 148 -3.82 1.91 -0.83
CA THR A 148 -3.49 2.50 -2.14
C THR A 148 -2.36 3.49 -2.04
N SER A 149 -1.50 3.49 -3.06
CA SER A 149 -0.40 4.45 -3.19
C SER A 149 -0.87 5.91 -3.30
N ALA A 150 -2.16 6.15 -3.59
CA ALA A 150 -2.75 7.48 -3.62
C ALA A 150 -2.64 8.24 -2.30
N TYR A 151 -2.51 7.56 -1.16
CA TYR A 151 -2.27 8.22 0.13
C TYR A 151 -0.87 8.82 0.24
N VAL A 152 0.11 8.27 -0.46
CA VAL A 152 1.53 8.65 -0.30
C VAL A 152 2.01 9.51 -1.45
N PHE A 153 1.88 9.04 -2.70
CA PHE A 153 2.58 9.65 -3.84
C PHE A 153 2.24 11.12 -4.12
N PRO A 154 0.97 11.57 -4.11
CA PRO A 154 0.70 12.99 -4.36
C PRO A 154 1.34 13.89 -3.31
N GLY A 155 1.21 13.51 -2.03
CA GLY A 155 1.80 14.26 -0.92
C GLY A 155 3.32 14.20 -0.91
N PHE A 156 3.91 13.05 -1.19
CA PHE A 156 5.36 12.86 -1.22
C PHE A 156 6.01 13.75 -2.30
N ALA A 157 5.56 13.62 -3.55
CA ALA A 157 6.08 14.44 -4.66
C ALA A 157 5.89 15.93 -4.40
N TYR A 158 4.74 16.30 -3.85
CA TYR A 158 4.44 17.68 -3.50
C TYR A 158 5.36 18.20 -2.38
N GLY A 159 5.68 17.39 -1.40
CA GLY A 159 6.65 17.73 -0.34
C GLY A 159 8.05 17.98 -0.87
N LEU A 160 8.50 17.15 -1.82
CA LEU A 160 9.77 17.38 -2.52
C LEU A 160 9.76 18.72 -3.28
N THR A 161 8.67 19.04 -3.97
CA THR A 161 8.51 20.31 -4.69
C THR A 161 8.47 21.50 -3.72
N LEU A 162 7.81 21.39 -2.58
CA LEU A 162 7.75 22.45 -1.56
C LEU A 162 9.11 22.77 -0.96
N ALA A 163 9.99 21.79 -0.85
CA ALA A 163 11.35 21.93 -0.34
C ALA A 163 12.37 22.21 -1.45
N ASP A 164 11.98 22.14 -2.71
CA ASP A 164 12.90 22.12 -3.85
C ASP A 164 14.02 21.11 -3.64
N ALA A 165 13.63 19.87 -3.31
CA ALA A 165 14.56 18.82 -2.91
C ALA A 165 15.32 18.26 -4.11
N HIS A 166 16.65 18.23 -4.01
CA HIS A 166 17.51 17.71 -5.08
C HIS A 166 17.79 16.20 -4.97
N ARG A 167 17.38 15.54 -3.88
CA ARG A 167 17.55 14.09 -3.67
C ARG A 167 16.42 13.49 -2.85
N VAL A 168 16.08 12.23 -3.17
CA VAL A 168 15.19 11.40 -2.36
C VAL A 168 16.03 10.46 -1.49
N ARG A 169 15.65 10.34 -0.23
CA ARG A 169 16.30 9.50 0.78
C ARG A 169 15.27 8.62 1.49
N THR A 170 15.69 7.44 1.94
CA THR A 170 14.80 6.48 2.63
C THR A 170 14.04 7.06 3.83
N PRO A 171 14.62 7.89 4.73
CA PRO A 171 13.87 8.46 5.85
C PRO A 171 12.67 9.34 5.45
N MET A 172 12.65 9.89 4.24
CA MET A 172 11.50 10.66 3.74
C MET A 172 10.27 9.78 3.50
N TRP A 173 10.49 8.54 3.06
CA TRP A 173 9.41 7.56 2.89
C TRP A 173 8.79 7.15 4.23
N LEU A 174 9.61 7.03 5.26
CA LEU A 174 9.14 6.76 6.62
C LEU A 174 8.26 7.91 7.13
N GLU A 175 8.70 9.15 6.98
CA GLU A 175 7.90 10.33 7.34
C GLU A 175 6.56 10.39 6.60
N ALA A 176 6.55 10.01 5.32
CA ALA A 176 5.32 9.94 4.56
C ALA A 176 4.37 8.85 5.10
N ALA A 177 4.91 7.68 5.43
CA ALA A 177 4.12 6.59 6.01
C ALA A 177 3.54 6.96 7.38
N GLU A 178 4.33 7.57 8.25
CA GLU A 178 3.88 8.07 9.56
C GLU A 178 2.81 9.15 9.41
N ALA A 179 2.96 10.08 8.44
CA ALA A 179 1.94 11.11 8.19
C ALA A 179 0.59 10.52 7.76
N VAL A 180 0.61 9.41 7.01
CA VAL A 180 -0.62 8.67 6.65
C VAL A 180 -1.19 7.99 7.88
N ALA A 181 -0.38 7.30 8.68
CA ALA A 181 -0.80 6.63 9.91
C ALA A 181 -1.43 7.61 10.91
N ASP A 182 -0.78 8.75 11.16
CA ASP A 182 -1.27 9.82 12.05
C ASP A 182 -2.55 10.51 11.52
N SER A 183 -2.94 10.24 10.29
CA SER A 183 -4.18 10.75 9.70
C SER A 183 -5.39 9.85 9.94
N VAL A 184 -5.18 8.66 10.50
CA VAL A 184 -6.22 7.73 10.93
C VAL A 184 -6.72 8.16 12.31
N THR A 185 -8.04 8.21 12.49
CA THR A 185 -8.64 8.60 13.78
C THR A 185 -8.86 7.38 14.67
N GLU A 186 -8.96 7.60 15.98
CA GLU A 186 -9.31 6.55 16.95
C GLU A 186 -10.66 5.89 16.61
N GLU A 187 -11.63 6.66 16.10
CA GLU A 187 -12.91 6.13 15.64
C GLU A 187 -12.74 5.18 14.44
N ASP A 188 -11.85 5.54 13.50
CA ASP A 188 -11.53 4.71 12.34
C ASP A 188 -10.84 3.40 12.78
N LEU A 189 -9.86 3.49 13.67
CA LEU A 189 -9.18 2.32 14.25
C LEU A 189 -10.15 1.41 15.01
N ALA A 190 -11.06 2.00 15.78
CA ALA A 190 -12.09 1.25 16.50
C ALA A 190 -13.01 0.44 15.58
N LYS A 191 -13.17 0.83 14.32
CA LYS A 191 -13.93 0.11 13.29
C LYS A 191 -13.07 -0.86 12.45
N GLY A 192 -11.77 -0.97 12.74
CA GLY A 192 -10.83 -1.82 12.00
C GLY A 192 -10.19 -1.14 10.78
N ALA A 193 -10.44 0.16 10.56
CA ALA A 193 -9.88 0.90 9.44
C ALA A 193 -8.48 1.42 9.78
N VAL A 194 -7.46 0.95 9.06
CA VAL A 194 -6.04 1.34 9.26
C VAL A 194 -5.53 2.34 8.22
N TYR A 195 -6.40 2.82 7.38
CA TYR A 195 -6.14 3.92 6.45
C TYR A 195 -7.17 5.04 6.64
N PRO A 196 -6.84 6.30 6.37
CA PRO A 196 -7.80 7.41 6.46
C PRO A 196 -8.89 7.30 5.38
N ARG A 197 -9.99 8.03 5.53
CA ARG A 197 -11.06 8.07 4.52
C ARG A 197 -10.55 8.71 3.23
N MET A 198 -10.87 8.10 2.08
CA MET A 198 -10.47 8.62 0.77
C MET A 198 -11.01 10.04 0.51
N SER A 199 -12.16 10.38 1.06
CA SER A 199 -12.72 11.75 1.00
C SER A 199 -11.80 12.80 1.64
N ARG A 200 -10.89 12.41 2.52
CA ARG A 200 -9.90 13.30 3.16
C ARG A 200 -8.53 13.29 2.45
N ILE A 201 -8.43 12.70 1.25
CA ILE A 201 -7.15 12.50 0.56
C ILE A 201 -6.34 13.79 0.38
N ARG A 202 -7.01 14.92 0.14
CA ARG A 202 -6.33 16.23 0.01
C ARG A 202 -5.66 16.67 1.30
N GLU A 203 -6.34 16.48 2.43
CA GLU A 203 -5.78 16.81 3.74
C GLU A 203 -4.62 15.88 4.10
N VAL A 204 -4.76 14.58 3.82
CA VAL A 204 -3.69 13.59 4.01
C VAL A 204 -2.48 13.98 3.15
N SER A 205 -2.68 14.30 1.87
CA SER A 205 -1.60 14.73 0.97
C SER A 205 -0.91 16.00 1.45
N ALA A 206 -1.65 16.97 2.01
CA ALA A 206 -1.05 18.18 2.57
C ALA A 206 -0.17 17.89 3.80
N ARG A 207 -0.60 16.96 4.68
CA ARG A 207 0.18 16.52 5.84
C ARG A 207 1.44 15.76 5.43
N VAL A 208 1.30 14.81 4.50
CA VAL A 208 2.44 14.09 3.93
C VAL A 208 3.44 15.08 3.32
N ALA A 209 2.96 16.02 2.50
CA ALA A 209 3.82 17.03 1.88
C ALA A 209 4.57 17.87 2.90
N ALA A 210 3.89 18.33 3.94
CA ALA A 210 4.51 19.14 4.99
C ALA A 210 5.61 18.37 5.74
N ARG A 211 5.34 17.10 6.12
CA ARG A 211 6.33 16.28 6.82
C ARG A 211 7.53 15.93 5.94
N VAL A 212 7.29 15.53 4.70
CA VAL A 212 8.37 15.25 3.73
C VAL A 212 9.22 16.49 3.49
N ALA A 213 8.61 17.68 3.28
CA ALA A 213 9.34 18.93 3.11
C ALA A 213 10.19 19.27 4.34
N MET A 214 9.65 19.13 5.54
CA MET A 214 10.41 19.32 6.78
C MET A 214 11.60 18.37 6.88
N LYS A 215 11.40 17.09 6.51
CA LYS A 215 12.48 16.09 6.49
C LYS A 215 13.56 16.43 5.46
N CYS A 216 13.19 16.98 4.32
CA CYS A 216 14.17 17.48 3.33
C CYS A 216 15.07 18.58 3.92
N HIS A 217 14.50 19.52 4.67
CA HIS A 217 15.29 20.55 5.35
C HIS A 217 16.19 19.94 6.45
N GLU A 218 15.65 19.05 7.28
CA GLU A 218 16.41 18.36 8.33
C GLU A 218 17.64 17.62 7.77
N MET A 219 17.45 16.97 6.62
CA MET A 219 18.50 16.20 5.96
C MET A 219 19.45 17.03 5.10
N GLY A 220 19.27 18.33 5.01
CA GLY A 220 20.10 19.21 4.18
C GLY A 220 19.99 18.97 2.68
N VAL A 221 18.85 18.42 2.20
CA VAL A 221 18.61 18.16 0.78
C VAL A 221 17.59 19.13 0.16
N ALA A 222 17.09 20.08 0.94
CA ALA A 222 16.26 21.19 0.45
C ALA A 222 17.14 22.28 -0.17
N SER A 223 16.77 22.77 -1.38
CA SER A 223 17.49 23.85 -2.06
C SER A 223 16.98 25.24 -1.66
N ILE A 224 15.82 25.34 -1.01
CA ILE A 224 15.27 26.62 -0.55
C ILE A 224 16.14 27.17 0.59
N PRO A 225 16.76 28.35 0.43
CA PRO A 225 17.66 28.91 1.43
C PRO A 225 16.92 29.38 2.67
N GLY A 226 17.59 29.34 3.81
CA GLY A 226 17.11 29.86 5.08
C GLY A 226 16.67 28.79 6.07
N LYS A 227 16.25 29.25 7.26
CA LYS A 227 15.76 28.34 8.32
C LYS A 227 14.41 27.75 7.89
N PRO A 228 14.20 26.42 8.04
CA PRO A 228 12.92 25.81 7.74
C PRO A 228 11.79 26.47 8.54
N PRO A 229 10.61 26.67 7.94
CA PRO A 229 9.46 27.17 8.66
C PRO A 229 9.03 26.17 9.74
N SER A 230 8.22 26.63 10.69
CA SER A 230 7.61 25.69 11.65
C SER A 230 6.71 24.67 10.93
N SER A 231 6.53 23.50 11.54
CA SER A 231 5.69 22.42 11.01
C SER A 231 4.26 22.92 10.69
N ALA A 232 3.67 23.74 11.58
CA ALA A 232 2.36 24.33 11.34
C ALA A 232 2.33 25.28 10.13
N LYS A 233 3.37 26.09 9.95
CA LYS A 233 3.49 26.98 8.78
C LYS A 233 3.68 26.20 7.50
N MET A 234 4.51 25.13 7.53
CA MET A 234 4.71 24.26 6.36
C MET A 234 3.39 23.61 5.93
N LEU A 235 2.59 23.13 6.89
CA LEU A 235 1.27 22.56 6.59
C LEU A 235 0.30 23.61 6.02
N ALA A 236 0.28 24.82 6.59
CA ALA A 236 -0.54 25.92 6.07
C ALA A 236 -0.13 26.33 4.65
N ASP A 237 1.17 26.40 4.38
CA ASP A 237 1.71 26.68 3.04
C ASP A 237 1.39 25.56 2.04
N ALA A 238 1.48 24.30 2.47
CA ALA A 238 1.08 23.15 1.67
C ALA A 238 -0.40 23.26 1.25
N ARG A 239 -1.32 23.48 2.20
CA ARG A 239 -2.75 23.65 1.92
C ARG A 239 -3.02 24.81 0.97
N ARG A 240 -2.38 25.95 1.19
CA ARG A 240 -2.59 27.18 0.40
C ARG A 240 -2.11 27.04 -1.05
N LYS A 241 -1.00 26.34 -1.27
CA LYS A 241 -0.38 26.19 -2.60
C LYS A 241 -0.95 25.00 -3.39
N MET A 242 -1.76 24.12 -2.77
CA MET A 242 -2.41 23.04 -3.49
C MET A 242 -3.31 23.56 -4.60
N TYR A 243 -3.26 22.90 -5.76
CA TYR A 243 -4.15 23.21 -6.87
C TYR A 243 -5.63 23.16 -6.42
N ASN A 244 -6.34 24.24 -6.72
CA ASN A 244 -7.77 24.34 -6.51
C ASN A 244 -8.49 24.41 -7.87
N PRO A 245 -9.36 23.44 -8.22
CA PRO A 245 -10.06 23.39 -9.50
C PRO A 245 -11.23 24.40 -9.63
N ALA A 246 -11.27 25.42 -8.77
CA ALA A 246 -12.27 26.47 -8.88
C ALA A 246 -11.95 27.42 -10.04
N TYR A 247 -12.95 27.76 -10.84
CA TYR A 247 -12.83 28.79 -11.87
C TYR A 247 -12.56 30.16 -11.22
N ARG A 248 -11.56 30.86 -11.74
CA ARG A 248 -11.35 32.27 -11.35
C ARG A 248 -12.38 33.13 -12.05
N CYS A 249 -13.02 34.02 -11.29
CA CYS A 249 -13.86 35.08 -11.88
C CYS A 249 -12.94 36.09 -12.55
N TYR A 250 -12.99 36.19 -13.84
CA TYR A 250 -12.33 37.24 -14.61
C TYR A 250 -13.36 38.38 -14.83
N MET A 251 -13.51 39.24 -13.84
CA MET A 251 -14.18 40.51 -13.99
C MET A 251 -13.16 41.62 -14.00
#